data_8ead6bb113bc182a51cb5ed292b8d211
#
_entry.id   8ead6bb113bc182a51cb5ed292b8d211
#
_cell.length_a   1.000
_cell.length_b   1.000
_cell.length_c   1.000
_cell.angle_alpha   90.00
_cell.angle_beta   90.00
_cell.angle_gamma   90.00
#
_symmetry.space_group_name_H-M   'P 1'
#
loop_
_entity.id
_entity.type
_entity.pdbx_description
1 polymer ?
#
loop_
_entity_poly.entity_id
_entity_poly.type
_entity_poly.pdbx_seq_one_letter_code
_entity_poly.pdbx_strand_id
1 'polypeptide(L)'
;MTLLELMMVLLILGIVLVILGTVMSGVQRAVGRQSDRSQSNDQARLAVQELDKEIRSGNVLYDPSLAGKAWSDDAANSIYPGMSLLVYTQTNAVTRNPGNRCVQWRINNGVLQRRDWSTQWQFDGKVSGFRNIADHIVNQPNPPLPPTTPAFQLDPDPNKGGRTIVVTILVNQNAKSGQTVRIQESVSGRNTEYGYPSNICATIPPY
;
A
#
# COMPACT_ATOMS: atom_id res chain seq x y z
N MET A 1 -64.34 -8.00 20.97
CA MET A 1 -63.10 -7.22 21.11
C MET A 1 -63.49 -5.89 21.63
N THR A 2 -62.96 -5.47 22.76
CA THR A 2 -63.21 -4.14 23.32
C THR A 2 -62.19 -3.14 22.75
N LEU A 3 -62.56 -1.88 22.66
CA LEU A 3 -61.69 -0.82 22.18
C LEU A 3 -60.37 -0.74 22.98
N LEU A 4 -60.44 -1.05 24.28
CA LEU A 4 -59.30 -1.09 25.19
C LEU A 4 -58.32 -2.23 24.83
N GLU A 5 -58.82 -3.37 24.41
CA GLU A 5 -58.00 -4.53 24.02
C GLU A 5 -57.19 -4.21 22.76
N LEU A 6 -57.82 -3.52 21.78
CA LEU A 6 -57.17 -3.10 20.57
C LEU A 6 -56.02 -2.07 20.86
N MET A 7 -56.25 -1.11 21.75
CA MET A 7 -55.25 -0.15 22.17
C MET A 7 -54.02 -0.80 22.83
N MET A 8 -54.28 -1.78 23.71
CA MET A 8 -53.18 -2.54 24.36
C MET A 8 -52.35 -3.33 23.34
N VAL A 9 -52.99 -3.98 22.38
CA VAL A 9 -52.28 -4.75 21.32
C VAL A 9 -51.40 -3.81 20.46
N LEU A 10 -51.94 -2.66 20.05
CA LEU A 10 -51.17 -1.71 19.27
C LEU A 10 -49.97 -1.12 20.04
N LEU A 11 -50.14 -0.89 21.33
CA LEU A 11 -49.03 -0.40 22.18
C LEU A 11 -47.91 -1.44 22.28
N ILE A 12 -48.27 -2.71 22.56
CA ILE A 12 -47.30 -3.81 22.64
C ILE A 12 -46.60 -4.01 21.28
N LEU A 13 -47.37 -4.01 20.19
CA LEU A 13 -46.85 -4.14 18.84
C LEU A 13 -45.84 -3.01 18.53
N GLY A 14 -46.16 -1.76 18.90
CA GLY A 14 -45.29 -0.61 18.72
C GLY A 14 -43.94 -0.80 19.44
N ILE A 15 -43.96 -1.25 20.69
CA ILE A 15 -42.75 -1.51 21.47
C ILE A 15 -41.89 -2.60 20.80
N VAL A 16 -42.52 -3.69 20.38
CA VAL A 16 -41.81 -4.80 19.70
C VAL A 16 -41.16 -4.33 18.39
N LEU A 17 -41.87 -3.55 17.59
CA LEU A 17 -41.32 -3.00 16.34
C LEU A 17 -40.10 -2.06 16.58
N VAL A 18 -40.12 -1.23 17.62
CA VAL A 18 -38.98 -0.39 17.99
C VAL A 18 -37.78 -1.22 18.38
N ILE A 19 -37.98 -2.25 19.20
CA ILE A 19 -36.89 -3.14 19.60
C ILE A 19 -36.31 -3.86 18.38
N LEU A 20 -37.13 -4.43 17.51
CA LEU A 20 -36.68 -5.07 16.28
C LEU A 20 -35.91 -4.10 15.37
N GLY A 21 -36.40 -2.88 15.22
CA GLY A 21 -35.72 -1.83 14.44
C GLY A 21 -34.33 -1.47 14.99
N THR A 22 -34.19 -1.38 16.31
CA THR A 22 -32.89 -1.08 16.94
C THR A 22 -31.89 -2.24 16.77
N VAL A 23 -32.34 -3.48 16.94
CA VAL A 23 -31.50 -4.66 16.71
C VAL A 23 -31.07 -4.74 15.25
N MET A 24 -32.00 -4.57 14.32
CA MET A 24 -31.70 -4.63 12.88
C MET A 24 -30.66 -3.57 12.46
N SER A 25 -30.82 -2.35 12.95
CA SER A 25 -29.84 -1.26 12.67
C SER A 25 -28.48 -1.55 13.29
N GLY A 26 -28.42 -2.20 14.43
CA GLY A 26 -27.17 -2.67 15.06
C GLY A 26 -26.46 -3.73 14.21
N VAL A 27 -27.20 -4.73 13.74
CA VAL A 27 -26.67 -5.79 12.87
C VAL A 27 -26.14 -5.21 11.55
N GLN A 28 -26.89 -4.32 10.89
CA GLN A 28 -26.46 -3.69 9.64
C GLN A 28 -25.14 -2.93 9.81
N ARG A 29 -24.96 -2.18 10.90
CA ARG A 29 -23.70 -1.47 11.20
C ARG A 29 -22.55 -2.47 11.48
N ALA A 30 -22.84 -3.59 12.14
CA ALA A 30 -21.82 -4.60 12.40
C ALA A 30 -21.37 -5.30 11.11
N VAL A 31 -22.30 -5.64 10.23
CA VAL A 31 -21.99 -6.22 8.90
C VAL A 31 -21.20 -5.26 8.05
N GLY A 32 -21.58 -3.97 8.01
CA GLY A 32 -20.83 -2.95 7.27
C GLY A 32 -19.38 -2.85 7.74
N ARG A 33 -19.14 -2.77 9.04
CA ARG A 33 -17.78 -2.72 9.61
C ARG A 33 -16.97 -3.97 9.29
N GLN A 34 -17.59 -5.14 9.29
CA GLN A 34 -16.92 -6.39 8.95
C GLN A 34 -16.54 -6.43 7.46
N SER A 35 -17.41 -5.94 6.58
CA SER A 35 -17.12 -5.80 5.15
C SER A 35 -15.95 -4.86 4.90
N ASP A 36 -15.96 -3.67 5.50
CA ASP A 36 -14.86 -2.68 5.38
C ASP A 36 -13.52 -3.29 5.84
N ARG A 37 -13.54 -4.04 6.94
CA ARG A 37 -12.35 -4.71 7.46
C ARG A 37 -11.84 -5.81 6.52
N SER A 38 -12.73 -6.59 5.94
CA SER A 38 -12.37 -7.63 4.97
C SER A 38 -11.72 -7.02 3.74
N GLN A 39 -12.31 -5.97 3.17
CA GLN A 39 -11.76 -5.27 2.03
C GLN A 39 -10.39 -4.64 2.33
N SER A 40 -10.23 -4.04 3.52
CA SER A 40 -8.93 -3.52 3.95
C SER A 40 -7.86 -4.61 4.04
N ASN A 41 -8.21 -5.80 4.54
CA ASN A 41 -7.31 -6.94 4.59
C ASN A 41 -6.89 -7.39 3.18
N ASP A 42 -7.85 -7.47 2.25
CA ASP A 42 -7.59 -7.93 0.89
C ASP A 42 -6.68 -6.95 0.14
N GLN A 43 -6.93 -5.65 0.26
CA GLN A 43 -6.06 -4.60 -0.30
C GLN A 43 -4.65 -4.64 0.29
N ALA A 44 -4.53 -4.78 1.61
CA ALA A 44 -3.24 -4.84 2.27
C ALA A 44 -2.44 -6.10 1.87
N ARG A 45 -3.11 -7.25 1.75
CA ARG A 45 -2.48 -8.51 1.30
C ARG A 45 -2.02 -8.40 -0.15
N LEU A 46 -2.85 -7.87 -1.04
CA LEU A 46 -2.48 -7.66 -2.44
C LEU A 46 -1.24 -6.77 -2.56
N ALA A 47 -1.22 -5.64 -1.82
CA ALA A 47 -0.09 -4.74 -1.79
C ALA A 47 1.20 -5.45 -1.36
N VAL A 48 1.15 -6.20 -0.26
CA VAL A 48 2.32 -6.90 0.29
C VAL A 48 2.79 -8.03 -0.63
N GLN A 49 1.88 -8.80 -1.23
CA GLN A 49 2.22 -9.88 -2.15
C GLN A 49 2.96 -9.37 -3.39
N GLU A 50 2.50 -8.28 -3.98
CA GLU A 50 3.16 -7.69 -5.14
C GLU A 50 4.53 -7.09 -4.77
N LEU A 51 4.62 -6.45 -3.61
CA LEU A 51 5.89 -5.94 -3.09
C LEU A 51 6.88 -7.07 -2.76
N ASP A 52 6.44 -8.12 -2.09
CA ASP A 52 7.28 -9.30 -1.76
C ASP A 52 7.89 -9.90 -3.01
N LYS A 53 7.08 -10.13 -4.03
CA LYS A 53 7.53 -10.65 -5.32
C LYS A 53 8.61 -9.77 -5.97
N GLU A 54 8.41 -8.46 -5.97
CA GLU A 54 9.36 -7.52 -6.57
C GLU A 54 10.66 -7.42 -5.76
N ILE A 55 10.56 -7.29 -4.43
CA ILE A 55 11.73 -7.19 -3.56
C ILE A 55 12.57 -8.47 -3.64
N ARG A 56 11.95 -9.65 -3.59
CA ARG A 56 12.66 -10.94 -3.72
C ARG A 56 13.33 -11.11 -5.07
N SER A 57 12.80 -10.50 -6.12
CA SER A 57 13.43 -10.50 -7.45
C SER A 57 14.54 -9.46 -7.58
N GLY A 58 14.61 -8.52 -6.65
CA GLY A 58 15.54 -7.40 -6.67
C GLY A 58 17.00 -7.82 -6.50
N ASN A 59 17.86 -7.36 -7.39
CA ASN A 59 19.30 -7.53 -7.32
C ASN A 59 19.96 -6.39 -6.51
N VAL A 60 19.40 -5.16 -6.60
CA VAL A 60 19.81 -4.01 -5.80
C VAL A 60 18.57 -3.38 -5.19
N LEU A 61 18.60 -3.21 -3.89
CA LEU A 61 17.58 -2.49 -3.13
C LEU A 61 18.16 -1.15 -2.69
N TYR A 62 17.46 -0.08 -2.97
CA TYR A 62 17.87 1.26 -2.56
C TYR A 62 17.27 1.61 -1.20
N ASP A 63 18.02 2.32 -0.38
CA ASP A 63 17.56 2.75 0.94
C ASP A 63 16.34 3.69 0.80
N PRO A 64 15.16 3.31 1.29
CA PRO A 64 13.97 4.13 1.19
C PRO A 64 14.04 5.45 1.96
N SER A 65 14.96 5.59 2.92
CA SER A 65 15.17 6.84 3.66
C SER A 65 15.75 7.94 2.79
N LEU A 66 16.42 7.55 1.68
CA LEU A 66 16.98 8.46 0.70
C LEU A 66 15.94 8.88 -0.37
N ALA A 67 14.75 8.28 -0.35
CA ALA A 67 13.64 8.57 -1.24
C ALA A 67 13.03 9.96 -0.97
N GLY A 68 13.73 10.95 -0.98
CA GLY A 68 13.26 12.32 -0.84
C GLY A 68 13.28 13.04 -2.18
N LYS A 69 13.89 14.20 -2.18
CA LYS A 69 14.04 15.06 -3.35
C LYS A 69 14.68 14.39 -4.57
N ALA A 70 15.46 13.31 -4.37
CA ALA A 70 16.15 12.62 -5.46
C ALA A 70 15.24 11.72 -6.30
N TRP A 71 14.07 11.33 -5.79
CA TRP A 71 13.16 10.38 -6.46
C TRP A 71 11.81 11.01 -6.84
N SER A 72 11.66 12.30 -6.68
CA SER A 72 10.49 13.05 -7.11
C SER A 72 10.93 14.27 -7.89
N ASP A 73 10.73 14.25 -9.20
CA ASP A 73 10.92 15.43 -10.06
C ASP A 73 9.77 16.44 -9.94
N ASP A 74 8.73 16.09 -9.19
CA ASP A 74 7.54 16.92 -9.02
C ASP A 74 7.56 17.59 -7.64
N ALA A 75 7.84 18.88 -7.62
CA ALA A 75 7.80 19.69 -6.40
C ALA A 75 6.41 19.72 -5.73
N ALA A 76 5.34 19.41 -6.49
CA ALA A 76 3.97 19.34 -5.99
C ALA A 76 3.65 17.97 -5.35
N ASN A 77 4.40 16.93 -5.68
CA ASN A 77 4.22 15.56 -5.19
C ASN A 77 5.46 15.10 -4.41
N SER A 78 5.92 15.89 -3.45
CA SER A 78 7.07 15.52 -2.61
C SER A 78 6.80 14.19 -1.91
N ILE A 79 7.51 13.16 -2.36
CA ILE A 79 7.48 11.85 -1.73
C ILE A 79 8.32 11.93 -0.46
N TYR A 80 7.72 11.66 0.69
CA TYR A 80 8.44 11.62 1.95
C TYR A 80 9.39 10.42 2.02
N PRO A 81 10.52 10.54 2.73
CA PRO A 81 11.39 9.42 3.04
C PRO A 81 10.60 8.24 3.61
N GLY A 82 10.89 7.04 3.12
CA GLY A 82 10.18 5.82 3.50
C GLY A 82 8.80 5.63 2.84
N MET A 83 8.38 6.52 1.94
CA MET A 83 7.12 6.37 1.19
C MET A 83 7.35 5.95 -0.26
N SER A 84 8.60 5.74 -0.66
CA SER A 84 8.98 5.17 -1.95
C SER A 84 10.06 4.12 -1.77
N LEU A 85 10.04 3.12 -2.65
CA LEU A 85 11.03 2.06 -2.74
C LEU A 85 11.49 1.92 -4.18
N LEU A 86 12.80 1.93 -4.40
CA LEU A 86 13.42 1.71 -5.70
C LEU A 86 14.16 0.38 -5.70
N VAL A 87 13.93 -0.42 -6.72
CA VAL A 87 14.50 -1.76 -6.87
C VAL A 87 15.07 -1.91 -8.28
N TYR A 88 16.30 -2.39 -8.38
CA TYR A 88 16.83 -2.88 -9.64
C TYR A 88 16.57 -4.39 -9.75
N THR A 89 15.99 -4.81 -10.85
CA THR A 89 15.68 -6.22 -11.09
C THR A 89 15.98 -6.62 -12.53
N GLN A 90 16.29 -7.91 -12.70
CA GLN A 90 16.39 -8.52 -14.01
C GLN A 90 15.08 -9.27 -14.30
N THR A 91 14.44 -8.96 -15.41
CA THR A 91 13.31 -9.75 -15.85
C THR A 91 13.78 -11.05 -16.45
N ASN A 92 13.55 -12.16 -15.75
CA ASN A 92 13.63 -13.50 -16.34
C ASN A 92 12.40 -13.84 -17.19
N ALA A 93 11.55 -12.88 -17.45
CA ALA A 93 10.34 -13.13 -18.23
C ALA A 93 10.73 -13.44 -19.67
N VAL A 94 10.18 -14.50 -20.19
CA VAL A 94 10.07 -14.86 -21.62
C VAL A 94 9.33 -13.76 -22.41
N THR A 95 9.27 -12.55 -21.90
CA THR A 95 8.72 -11.37 -22.55
C THR A 95 9.76 -10.76 -23.48
N ARG A 96 9.29 -10.26 -24.61
CA ARG A 96 10.01 -9.72 -25.78
C ARG A 96 11.22 -8.80 -25.53
N ASN A 97 11.53 -8.45 -24.31
CA ASN A 97 12.73 -7.72 -23.92
C ASN A 97 13.22 -8.25 -22.57
N PRO A 98 14.05 -9.31 -22.56
CA PRO A 98 14.82 -9.66 -21.37
C PRO A 98 15.75 -8.50 -21.11
N GLY A 99 15.45 -7.69 -20.13
CA GLY A 99 16.22 -6.48 -19.88
C GLY A 99 16.25 -6.15 -18.39
N ASN A 100 17.36 -5.56 -18.03
CA ASN A 100 17.57 -4.93 -16.75
C ASN A 100 16.61 -3.76 -16.60
N ARG A 101 15.85 -3.71 -15.51
CA ARG A 101 14.93 -2.61 -15.27
C ARG A 101 14.94 -2.13 -13.84
N CYS A 102 14.60 -0.87 -13.71
CA CYS A 102 14.34 -0.23 -12.45
C CYS A 102 12.84 -0.23 -12.19
N VAL A 103 12.45 -0.54 -10.97
CA VAL A 103 11.06 -0.54 -10.52
C VAL A 103 10.93 0.42 -9.35
N GLN A 104 10.01 1.33 -9.46
CA GLN A 104 9.68 2.27 -8.39
C GLN A 104 8.28 1.99 -7.86
N TRP A 105 8.21 1.84 -6.55
CA TRP A 105 6.99 1.84 -5.78
C TRP A 105 6.86 3.16 -5.03
N ARG A 106 5.66 3.68 -4.93
CA ARG A 106 5.39 4.86 -4.10
C ARG A 106 3.99 4.80 -3.51
N ILE A 107 3.82 5.46 -2.38
CA ILE A 107 2.50 5.80 -1.87
C ILE A 107 2.26 7.27 -2.16
N ASN A 108 1.20 7.54 -2.91
CA ASN A 108 0.79 8.88 -3.28
C ASN A 108 -0.72 9.03 -3.09
N ASN A 109 -1.15 9.99 -2.28
CA ASN A 109 -2.56 10.28 -1.99
C ASN A 109 -3.36 9.02 -1.58
N GLY A 110 -2.78 8.18 -0.71
CA GLY A 110 -3.45 6.98 -0.22
C GLY A 110 -3.48 5.81 -1.21
N VAL A 111 -2.73 5.89 -2.31
CA VAL A 111 -2.65 4.84 -3.32
C VAL A 111 -1.23 4.31 -3.42
N LEU A 112 -1.06 3.00 -3.32
CA LEU A 112 0.19 2.33 -3.65
C LEU A 112 0.29 2.20 -5.17
N GLN A 113 1.33 2.79 -5.74
CA GLN A 113 1.57 2.84 -7.18
C GLN A 113 2.91 2.21 -7.51
N ARG A 114 2.98 1.61 -8.71
CA ARG A 114 4.18 1.01 -9.27
C ARG A 114 4.42 1.51 -10.69
N ARG A 115 5.68 1.81 -11.01
CA ARG A 115 6.17 1.99 -12.39
C ARG A 115 7.49 1.27 -12.59
N ASP A 116 7.83 1.05 -13.83
CA ASP A 116 9.12 0.47 -14.21
C ASP A 116 9.69 1.13 -15.48
N TRP A 117 11.01 1.07 -15.61
CA TRP A 117 11.70 1.59 -16.78
C TRP A 117 12.98 0.78 -17.07
N SER A 118 13.43 0.85 -18.33
CA SER A 118 14.72 0.32 -18.75
C SER A 118 15.87 1.09 -18.11
N THR A 119 16.96 0.41 -17.75
CA THR A 119 18.19 1.10 -17.30
C THR A 119 18.78 2.03 -18.36
N GLN A 120 18.35 1.88 -19.61
CA GLN A 120 18.74 2.71 -20.75
C GLN A 120 17.58 3.59 -21.26
N TRP A 121 16.61 3.90 -20.41
CA TRP A 121 15.39 4.63 -20.79
C TRP A 121 15.63 5.94 -21.53
N GLN A 122 16.76 6.61 -21.28
CA GLN A 122 17.13 7.85 -21.98
C GLN A 122 17.40 7.63 -23.47
N PHE A 123 17.74 6.40 -23.88
CA PHE A 123 18.02 6.02 -25.25
C PHE A 123 16.87 5.25 -25.89
N ASP A 124 16.24 4.35 -25.14
CA ASP A 124 15.21 3.45 -25.69
C ASP A 124 13.77 3.92 -25.43
N GLY A 125 13.62 4.98 -24.60
CA GLY A 125 12.32 5.56 -24.25
C GLY A 125 11.38 4.64 -23.48
N LYS A 126 11.88 3.49 -22.99
CA LYS A 126 11.03 2.48 -22.32
C LYS A 126 10.76 2.85 -20.87
N VAL A 127 9.70 3.61 -20.67
CA VAL A 127 9.20 4.02 -19.35
C VAL A 127 7.72 3.68 -19.27
N SER A 128 7.30 2.98 -18.21
CA SER A 128 5.87 2.79 -17.91
C SER A 128 5.31 3.95 -17.11
N GLY A 129 4.02 4.24 -17.28
CA GLY A 129 3.30 5.10 -16.35
C GLY A 129 3.10 4.41 -15.00
N PHE A 130 2.73 5.19 -13.98
CA PHE A 130 2.33 4.64 -12.69
C PHE A 130 1.02 3.86 -12.81
N ARG A 131 1.02 2.64 -12.26
CA ARG A 131 -0.17 1.81 -12.13
C ARG A 131 -0.58 1.73 -10.66
N ASN A 132 -1.85 1.89 -10.39
CA ASN A 132 -2.41 1.69 -9.06
C ASN A 132 -2.45 0.19 -8.75
N ILE A 133 -1.97 -0.18 -7.58
CA ILE A 133 -1.90 -1.56 -7.09
C ILE A 133 -2.89 -1.77 -5.95
N ALA A 134 -2.89 -0.87 -4.98
CA ALA A 134 -3.80 -0.89 -3.84
C ALA A 134 -4.17 0.54 -3.44
N ASP A 135 -5.33 0.71 -2.87
CA ASP A 135 -5.86 2.00 -2.43
C ASP A 135 -6.16 2.02 -0.92
N HIS A 136 -6.68 3.14 -0.44
CA HIS A 136 -7.01 3.35 0.98
C HIS A 136 -5.82 3.17 1.94
N ILE A 137 -4.61 3.45 1.45
CA ILE A 137 -3.38 3.41 2.24
C ILE A 137 -3.29 4.66 3.12
N VAL A 138 -3.14 4.45 4.42
CA VAL A 138 -3.13 5.55 5.42
C VAL A 138 -1.79 5.69 6.16
N ASN A 139 -0.71 5.21 5.57
CA ASN A 139 0.64 5.41 6.10
C ASN A 139 1.03 6.89 6.15
N GLN A 140 0.53 7.68 5.21
CA GLN A 140 0.76 9.11 5.14
C GLN A 140 -0.47 9.84 5.68
N PRO A 141 -0.35 10.64 6.74
CA PRO A 141 -1.44 11.52 7.15
C PRO A 141 -1.73 12.53 6.04
N ASN A 142 -3.01 12.87 5.89
CA ASN A 142 -3.45 13.86 4.90
C ASN A 142 -2.96 15.26 5.29
N PRO A 143 -2.66 16.13 4.32
CA PRO A 143 -1.38 16.77 4.05
C PRO A 143 -0.97 17.83 5.09
N PRO A 144 0.25 18.27 5.13
CA PRO A 144 1.54 17.84 4.58
C PRO A 144 2.55 17.45 5.69
N LEU A 145 2.18 16.57 6.63
CA LEU A 145 3.04 16.15 7.72
C LEU A 145 3.86 14.92 7.33
N PRO A 146 5.12 14.79 7.81
CA PRO A 146 5.89 13.57 7.62
C PRO A 146 5.11 12.34 8.07
N PRO A 147 5.20 11.21 7.36
CA PRO A 147 4.50 10.00 7.75
C PRO A 147 4.97 9.55 9.13
N THR A 148 4.03 9.31 10.03
CA THR A 148 4.32 8.76 11.36
C THR A 148 4.77 7.30 11.29
N THR A 149 4.42 6.62 10.20
CA THR A 149 4.78 5.23 9.94
C THR A 149 5.22 5.10 8.49
N PRO A 150 6.54 5.13 8.21
CA PRO A 150 7.04 4.90 6.86
C PRO A 150 6.62 3.51 6.37
N ALA A 151 6.25 3.45 5.09
CA ALA A 151 5.81 2.21 4.47
C ALA A 151 6.99 1.27 4.16
N PHE A 152 8.15 1.85 3.87
CA PHE A 152 9.36 1.14 3.50
C PHE A 152 10.51 1.61 4.38
N GLN A 153 11.21 0.66 4.98
CA GLN A 153 12.39 0.92 5.79
C GLN A 153 13.44 -0.15 5.51
N LEU A 154 14.70 0.25 5.43
CA LEU A 154 15.80 -0.70 5.45
C LEU A 154 15.86 -1.33 6.85
N ASP A 155 16.04 -2.64 6.92
CA ASP A 155 16.20 -3.32 8.21
C ASP A 155 17.50 -2.81 8.88
N PRO A 156 17.41 -2.32 10.13
CA PRO A 156 18.57 -1.76 10.81
C PRO A 156 19.60 -2.81 11.25
N ASP A 157 19.28 -4.11 11.14
CA ASP A 157 20.21 -5.18 11.51
C ASP A 157 21.41 -5.23 10.54
N PRO A 158 22.63 -4.91 11.00
CA PRO A 158 23.82 -4.90 10.15
C PRO A 158 24.15 -6.29 9.58
N ASN A 159 23.71 -7.38 10.21
CA ASN A 159 23.94 -8.74 9.73
C ASN A 159 23.11 -9.07 8.47
N LYS A 160 22.07 -8.28 8.19
CA LYS A 160 21.24 -8.43 6.99
C LYS A 160 21.80 -7.69 5.77
N GLY A 161 22.96 -7.04 5.90
CA GLY A 161 23.74 -6.48 4.79
C GLY A 161 23.00 -5.45 3.94
N GLY A 162 22.02 -4.71 4.52
CA GLY A 162 21.26 -3.71 3.77
C GLY A 162 20.34 -4.28 2.69
N ARG A 163 19.94 -5.55 2.77
CA ARG A 163 19.15 -6.27 1.75
C ARG A 163 17.74 -6.61 2.17
N THR A 164 17.39 -6.27 3.38
CA THR A 164 16.06 -6.55 3.93
C THR A 164 15.29 -5.26 4.04
N ILE A 165 14.14 -5.21 3.40
CA ILE A 165 13.19 -4.10 3.53
C ILE A 165 12.08 -4.53 4.46
N VAL A 166 11.83 -3.73 5.47
CA VAL A 166 10.63 -3.83 6.30
C VAL A 166 9.53 -3.05 5.59
N VAL A 167 8.50 -3.77 5.17
CA VAL A 167 7.31 -3.21 4.55
C VAL A 167 6.22 -3.12 5.60
N THR A 168 5.67 -1.93 5.83
CA THR A 168 4.55 -1.69 6.75
C THR A 168 3.43 -0.99 5.98
N ILE A 169 2.34 -1.69 5.74
CA ILE A 169 1.17 -1.13 5.04
C ILE A 169 0.02 -0.97 6.01
N LEU A 170 -0.50 0.24 6.09
CA LEU A 170 -1.68 0.60 6.86
C LEU A 170 -2.83 0.88 5.88
N VAL A 171 -3.92 0.16 6.00
CA VAL A 171 -5.11 0.31 5.14
C VAL A 171 -6.35 0.61 5.97
N ASN A 172 -7.16 1.56 5.52
CA ASN A 172 -8.44 1.87 6.14
C ASN A 172 -9.47 2.23 5.05
N GLN A 173 -10.39 1.32 4.76
CA GLN A 173 -11.45 1.52 3.77
C GLN A 173 -12.45 2.61 4.17
N ASN A 174 -12.60 2.83 5.46
CA ASN A 174 -13.56 3.79 5.97
C ASN A 174 -12.92 4.65 7.07
N ALA A 175 -12.47 5.82 6.68
CA ALA A 175 -11.84 6.78 7.60
C ALA A 175 -12.72 7.14 8.82
N LYS A 176 -14.07 7.00 8.69
CA LYS A 176 -15.01 7.27 9.77
C LYS A 176 -15.11 6.13 10.79
N SER A 177 -14.83 4.90 10.39
CA SER A 177 -14.91 3.74 11.30
C SER A 177 -13.67 3.56 12.17
N GLY A 178 -12.58 4.25 11.86
CA GLY A 178 -11.34 4.23 12.64
C GLY A 178 -10.59 2.89 12.67
N GLN A 179 -11.05 1.87 11.93
CA GLN A 179 -10.44 0.55 11.92
C GLN A 179 -9.35 0.47 10.84
N THR A 180 -8.10 0.68 11.27
CA THR A 180 -6.94 0.51 10.40
C THR A 180 -6.41 -0.91 10.52
N VAL A 181 -6.21 -1.56 9.38
CA VAL A 181 -5.50 -2.83 9.26
C VAL A 181 -4.02 -2.55 9.05
N ARG A 182 -3.15 -3.15 9.86
CA ARG A 182 -1.70 -3.09 9.71
C ARG A 182 -1.16 -4.44 9.29
N ILE A 183 -0.43 -4.49 8.19
CA ILE A 183 0.40 -5.62 7.80
C ILE A 183 1.84 -5.16 7.79
N GLN A 184 2.71 -5.93 8.42
CA GLN A 184 4.15 -5.69 8.44
C GLN A 184 4.87 -6.97 8.10
N GLU A 185 5.81 -6.87 7.18
CA GLU A 185 6.63 -7.99 6.71
C GLU A 185 8.07 -7.53 6.48
N SER A 186 9.03 -8.42 6.74
CA SER A 186 10.44 -8.20 6.41
C SER A 186 10.78 -9.06 5.20
N VAL A 187 11.14 -8.43 4.10
CA VAL A 187 11.42 -9.09 2.83
C VAL A 187 12.86 -8.87 2.44
N SER A 188 13.60 -9.95 2.17
CA SER A 188 14.98 -9.87 1.72
C SER A 188 15.07 -10.05 0.21
N GLY A 189 15.85 -9.18 -0.44
CA GLY A 189 16.20 -9.29 -1.84
C GLY A 189 17.18 -10.42 -2.11
N ARG A 190 17.46 -10.66 -3.40
CA ARG A 190 18.46 -11.67 -3.81
C ARG A 190 19.84 -11.33 -3.28
N ASN A 191 20.58 -12.36 -2.94
CA ASN A 191 21.98 -12.26 -2.47
C ASN A 191 22.97 -12.07 -3.64
N THR A 192 22.70 -11.12 -4.54
CA THR A 192 23.50 -10.93 -5.75
C THR A 192 24.03 -9.50 -5.84
N GLU A 193 24.95 -9.14 -4.93
CA GLU A 193 25.69 -7.87 -5.08
C GLU A 193 26.78 -7.94 -6.15
N TYR A 194 27.06 -9.13 -6.69
CA TYR A 194 28.15 -9.30 -7.62
C TYR A 194 27.89 -8.63 -8.97
N GLY A 195 28.60 -7.54 -9.21
CA GLY A 195 28.74 -6.95 -10.53
C GLY A 195 27.72 -5.89 -10.91
N TYR A 196 26.82 -5.47 -10.01
CA TYR A 196 25.88 -4.38 -10.30
C TYR A 196 26.35 -3.08 -9.64
N PRO A 197 26.48 -1.98 -10.44
CA PRO A 197 26.75 -0.67 -9.85
C PRO A 197 25.59 -0.23 -8.94
N SER A 198 25.92 0.28 -7.76
CA SER A 198 24.91 0.76 -6.80
C SER A 198 24.06 1.93 -7.33
N ASN A 199 24.50 2.58 -8.40
CA ASN A 199 23.82 3.73 -9.01
C ASN A 199 23.06 3.40 -10.30
N ILE A 200 22.84 2.12 -10.61
CA ILE A 200 22.24 1.69 -11.89
C ILE A 200 20.84 2.27 -12.16
N CYS A 201 20.08 2.56 -11.10
CA CYS A 201 18.76 3.20 -11.18
C CYS A 201 18.76 4.64 -10.64
N ALA A 202 19.92 5.27 -10.49
CA ALA A 202 20.01 6.63 -9.93
C ALA A 202 19.34 7.69 -10.82
N THR A 203 19.30 7.46 -12.14
CA THR A 203 18.61 8.35 -13.08
C THR A 203 17.16 7.91 -13.20
N ILE A 204 16.25 8.73 -12.69
CA ILE A 204 14.82 8.45 -12.64
C ILE A 204 14.13 9.21 -13.78
N PRO A 205 13.24 8.56 -14.57
CA PRO A 205 12.47 9.25 -15.60
C PRO A 205 11.57 10.34 -15.02
N PRO A 206 11.39 11.47 -15.70
CA PRO A 206 10.40 12.47 -15.32
C PRO A 206 8.98 11.89 -15.33
N TYR A 207 8.04 12.61 -14.73
CA TYR A 207 6.61 12.22 -14.69
C TYR A 207 5.90 12.56 -15.98
#